data_7b34a3fe76dc2101521e081705cf76d2
#
_entry.id   7b34a3fe76dc2101521e081705cf76d2
#
_cell.length_a   1.000
_cell.length_b   1.000
_cell.length_c   1.000
_cell.angle_alpha   90.00
_cell.angle_beta   90.00
_cell.angle_gamma   90.00
#
_symmetry.space_group_name_H-M   'P 1'
#
loop_
_entity.id
_entity.type
_entity.pdbx_description
1 polymer ?
#
loop_
_entity_poly.entity_id
_entity_poly.type
_entity_poly.pdbx_seq_one_letter_code
_entity_poly.pdbx_strand_id
1 'polypeptide(L)'
;MVSRRNYLTIAMMFVILLFMFQFTGVMKEQLSEYESNEYADDTTTSFQRSDAFLAEQTSADACEVIYVGEAGGAEESVVKTWCSYRKRTFFCSSSLALLDSLQDDALQVLVVDGSKVTSEEEVAVLRREAQMGVTVIFATLPQSSVIREYRDLRELLGIRAVIADEIPLAGMHLFSGFLLGGEEIYEVTEPGEEERQDMNPSVPWYTTGAGTKTYMVGTLSDETIEQTVDNEIRAQYVGMDEEAAKNSLLPAILWRNSVDTAKIFCVNGDYLADISAVGILDAMMGETYDYDIYPVINAQNLVIADLPAFVSENEEEMQKRYSQSAQAVYQEIVWPSLTSIASRTGAKMTCMMTPQFTYTDEEEPDGENVTYYLKRLKEEHAEAGLSADSREGIPLSEKIKQDQTFWQTYAPSYRFLSLYADGVKSIGEESALPAEIRTVALGSGASEAVGYLNENVTLQPSTSSGIRHTFLDDFKVKCMETA
;
A
#
# COMPACT_ATOMS: atom_id res chain seq x y z
N MET A 1 -58.55 49.17 12.64
CA MET A 1 -57.67 49.02 13.81
C MET A 1 -57.18 47.58 13.86
N VAL A 2 -55.91 47.35 13.68
CA VAL A 2 -55.29 46.00 13.80
C VAL A 2 -55.25 45.65 15.29
N SER A 3 -55.79 44.52 15.67
CA SER A 3 -55.82 44.05 17.07
C SER A 3 -54.37 43.95 17.59
N ARG A 4 -54.16 44.37 18.87
CA ARG A 4 -52.83 44.23 19.51
C ARG A 4 -52.22 42.82 19.36
N ARG A 5 -53.04 41.77 19.32
CA ARG A 5 -52.64 40.39 19.14
C ARG A 5 -52.07 40.15 17.72
N ASN A 6 -52.70 40.70 16.69
CA ASN A 6 -52.22 40.54 15.31
C ASN A 6 -50.94 41.35 15.07
N TYR A 7 -50.79 42.52 15.74
CA TYR A 7 -49.53 43.27 15.68
C TYR A 7 -48.36 42.47 16.30
N LEU A 8 -48.59 41.84 17.42
CA LEU A 8 -47.59 41.03 18.12
C LEU A 8 -47.20 39.79 17.29
N THR A 9 -48.16 39.16 16.61
CA THR A 9 -47.92 38.04 15.71
C THR A 9 -47.11 38.46 14.48
N ILE A 10 -47.41 39.60 13.88
CA ILE A 10 -46.66 40.15 12.74
C ILE A 10 -45.24 40.53 13.17
N ALA A 11 -45.08 41.18 14.34
CA ALA A 11 -43.75 41.52 14.87
C ALA A 11 -42.91 40.25 15.15
N MET A 12 -43.53 39.22 15.70
CA MET A 12 -42.88 37.95 15.95
C MET A 12 -42.48 37.22 14.66
N MET A 13 -43.34 37.25 13.64
CA MET A 13 -42.98 36.73 12.30
C MET A 13 -41.80 37.49 11.68
N PHE A 14 -41.75 38.82 11.84
CA PHE A 14 -40.62 39.62 11.36
C PHE A 14 -39.33 39.31 12.10
N VAL A 15 -39.38 39.09 13.39
CA VAL A 15 -38.22 38.70 14.19
C VAL A 15 -37.73 37.29 13.77
N ILE A 16 -38.64 36.35 13.56
CA ILE A 16 -38.29 35.00 13.06
C ILE A 16 -37.69 35.10 11.66
N LEU A 17 -38.26 35.90 10.76
CA LEU A 17 -37.71 36.11 9.41
C LEU A 17 -36.32 36.76 9.46
N LEU A 18 -36.08 37.73 10.32
CA LEU A 18 -34.79 38.36 10.54
C LEU A 18 -33.76 37.34 11.09
N PHE A 19 -34.17 36.49 12.03
CA PHE A 19 -33.33 35.39 12.52
C PHE A 19 -32.99 34.40 11.42
N MET A 20 -33.96 34.02 10.59
CA MET A 20 -33.72 33.12 9.45
C MET A 20 -32.76 33.73 8.42
N PHE A 21 -32.88 35.03 8.14
CA PHE A 21 -31.94 35.73 7.26
C PHE A 21 -30.53 35.84 7.86
N GLN A 22 -30.43 36.07 9.16
CA GLN A 22 -29.11 36.07 9.83
C GLN A 22 -28.48 34.66 9.84
N PHE A 23 -29.28 33.62 10.08
CA PHE A 23 -28.79 32.24 10.01
C PHE A 23 -28.31 31.86 8.61
N THR A 24 -29.03 32.23 7.56
CA THR A 24 -28.62 32.00 6.17
C THR A 24 -27.36 32.79 5.80
N GLY A 25 -27.22 34.02 6.32
CA GLY A 25 -26.04 34.86 6.14
C GLY A 25 -24.80 34.26 6.83
N VAL A 26 -24.93 33.82 8.08
CA VAL A 26 -23.85 33.18 8.85
C VAL A 26 -23.46 31.84 8.24
N MET A 27 -24.42 31.03 7.75
CA MET A 27 -24.10 29.81 7.04
C MET A 27 -23.36 30.06 5.72
N LYS A 28 -23.77 31.08 4.97
CA LYS A 28 -23.11 31.46 3.72
C LYS A 28 -21.70 32.02 3.95
N GLU A 29 -21.51 32.77 5.04
CA GLU A 29 -20.23 33.32 5.46
C GLU A 29 -19.31 32.21 5.98
N GLN A 30 -19.82 31.22 6.73
CA GLN A 30 -19.06 30.04 7.17
C GLN A 30 -18.65 29.11 6.02
N LEU A 31 -19.46 29.03 4.96
CA LEU A 31 -19.11 28.26 3.77
C LEU A 31 -18.13 29.01 2.85
N SER A 32 -18.22 30.36 2.80
CA SER A 32 -17.23 31.14 2.04
C SER A 32 -15.85 31.18 2.69
N GLU A 33 -15.77 30.90 3.99
CA GLU A 33 -14.50 30.69 4.71
C GLU A 33 -13.92 29.27 4.55
N TYR A 34 -14.53 28.36 3.80
CA TYR A 34 -13.90 27.16 3.30
C TYR A 34 -12.98 27.60 2.13
N GLU A 35 -12.08 28.52 2.46
CA GLU A 35 -11.09 28.98 1.52
C GLU A 35 -10.09 27.88 1.30
N SER A 36 -9.78 27.70 0.02
CA SER A 36 -8.68 26.89 -0.44
C SER A 36 -7.42 27.25 0.32
N ASN A 37 -6.69 26.25 0.65
CA ASN A 37 -5.37 26.30 1.20
C ASN A 37 -4.57 27.47 0.61
N GLU A 38 -3.91 28.23 1.46
CA GLU A 38 -2.91 29.25 1.11
C GLU A 38 -1.82 28.73 0.15
N TYR A 39 -1.75 27.42 -0.01
CA TYR A 39 -0.84 26.72 -0.94
C TYR A 39 -1.17 26.88 -2.43
N ALA A 40 -2.33 27.42 -2.81
CA ALA A 40 -2.74 27.49 -4.21
C ALA A 40 -2.02 28.61 -5.00
N ASP A 41 -1.49 29.62 -4.35
CA ASP A 41 -0.82 30.74 -5.03
C ASP A 41 0.68 30.53 -5.24
N ASP A 42 1.30 29.58 -4.51
CA ASP A 42 2.74 29.32 -4.62
C ASP A 42 3.11 28.18 -5.59
N THR A 43 2.11 27.64 -6.28
CA THR A 43 2.24 26.46 -7.15
C THR A 43 2.71 26.78 -8.57
N THR A 44 3.32 27.93 -8.79
CA THR A 44 4.07 28.20 -10.03
C THR A 44 5.49 27.58 -10.03
N THR A 45 5.90 26.93 -8.97
CA THR A 45 7.08 26.09 -9.01
C THR A 45 6.72 24.80 -9.75
N SER A 46 6.93 24.82 -11.07
CA SER A 46 6.99 23.60 -11.85
C SER A 46 7.92 22.63 -11.13
N PHE A 47 7.41 21.47 -10.76
CA PHE A 47 8.24 20.37 -10.30
C PHE A 47 9.12 20.00 -11.47
N GLN A 48 10.32 20.56 -11.53
CA GLN A 48 11.31 20.08 -12.49
C GLN A 48 11.72 18.70 -12.00
N ARG A 49 11.14 17.67 -12.63
CA ARG A 49 11.63 16.31 -12.51
C ARG A 49 13.12 16.37 -12.82
N SER A 50 13.93 16.10 -11.81
CA SER A 50 15.35 15.94 -12.03
C SER A 50 15.55 14.65 -12.81
N ASP A 51 15.71 14.73 -14.12
CA ASP A 51 16.18 13.61 -14.94
C ASP A 51 17.65 13.24 -14.63
N ALA A 52 18.25 13.93 -13.65
CA ALA A 52 19.64 13.76 -13.27
C ALA A 52 19.94 12.44 -12.57
N PHE A 53 18.94 11.74 -12.02
CA PHE A 53 19.14 10.43 -11.43
C PHE A 53 18.30 9.37 -12.16
N LEU A 54 19.00 8.54 -12.93
CA LEU A 54 18.44 7.32 -13.48
C LEU A 54 18.89 6.16 -12.61
N ALA A 55 17.94 5.45 -11.97
CA ALA A 55 18.26 4.25 -11.23
C ALA A 55 18.89 3.20 -12.15
N GLU A 56 18.34 3.04 -13.35
CA GLU A 56 18.82 2.08 -14.34
C GLU A 56 20.08 2.58 -15.04
N GLN A 57 21.10 1.73 -15.08
CA GLN A 57 22.37 1.98 -15.74
C GLN A 57 22.51 1.11 -16.99
N THR A 58 23.29 1.59 -17.96
CA THR A 58 23.62 0.83 -19.18
C THR A 58 24.79 -0.14 -18.99
N SER A 59 25.54 0.00 -17.90
CA SER A 59 26.69 -0.86 -17.57
C SER A 59 26.56 -1.41 -16.15
N ALA A 60 26.78 -2.69 -16.00
CA ALA A 60 26.75 -3.35 -14.71
C ALA A 60 27.92 -2.98 -13.79
N ASP A 61 29.06 -2.59 -14.35
CA ASP A 61 30.30 -2.31 -13.58
C ASP A 61 30.16 -1.17 -12.55
N ALA A 62 29.24 -0.21 -12.79
CA ALA A 62 29.05 0.93 -11.91
C ALA A 62 27.79 0.79 -11.01
N CYS A 63 27.18 -0.38 -10.95
CA CYS A 63 25.92 -0.56 -10.26
C CYS A 63 26.10 -1.08 -8.83
N GLU A 64 25.39 -0.41 -7.90
CA GLU A 64 25.33 -0.83 -6.51
C GLU A 64 24.39 -2.02 -6.31
N VAL A 65 23.37 -2.15 -7.17
CA VAL A 65 22.36 -3.20 -7.12
C VAL A 65 22.24 -3.87 -8.48
N ILE A 66 22.36 -5.20 -8.48
CA ILE A 66 22.10 -6.02 -9.67
C ILE A 66 20.96 -6.98 -9.35
N TYR A 67 19.93 -6.98 -10.21
CA TYR A 67 18.89 -8.00 -10.21
C TYR A 67 19.20 -9.04 -11.29
N VAL A 68 19.20 -10.32 -10.90
CA VAL A 68 19.35 -11.44 -11.81
C VAL A 68 18.05 -12.22 -11.89
N GLY A 69 17.32 -12.03 -12.98
CA GLY A 69 16.00 -12.62 -13.17
C GLY A 69 15.41 -12.33 -14.54
N GLU A 70 14.10 -12.33 -14.62
CA GLU A 70 13.36 -12.00 -15.83
C GLU A 70 13.18 -10.48 -15.93
N ALA A 71 13.64 -9.90 -17.04
CA ALA A 71 13.45 -8.47 -17.30
C ALA A 71 11.96 -8.17 -17.59
N GLY A 72 11.43 -7.15 -16.95
CA GLY A 72 10.00 -6.78 -17.02
C GLY A 72 9.10 -7.62 -16.11
N GLY A 73 9.68 -8.47 -15.27
CA GLY A 73 8.96 -9.23 -14.24
C GLY A 73 8.54 -8.35 -13.04
N ALA A 74 7.70 -8.92 -12.19
CA ALA A 74 7.18 -8.22 -10.99
C ALA A 74 8.31 -7.88 -10.01
N GLU A 75 9.17 -8.84 -9.71
CA GLU A 75 10.30 -8.67 -8.80
C GLU A 75 11.31 -7.63 -9.32
N GLU A 76 11.61 -7.65 -10.64
CA GLU A 76 12.47 -6.63 -11.24
C GLU A 76 11.88 -5.23 -11.06
N SER A 77 10.58 -5.08 -11.30
CA SER A 77 9.88 -3.81 -11.14
C SER A 77 9.97 -3.28 -9.70
N VAL A 78 9.80 -4.16 -8.71
CA VAL A 78 9.94 -3.83 -7.28
C VAL A 78 11.36 -3.39 -6.95
N VAL A 79 12.38 -4.17 -7.35
CA VAL A 79 13.79 -3.85 -7.07
C VAL A 79 14.20 -2.54 -7.74
N LYS A 80 13.78 -2.33 -8.99
CA LYS A 80 14.03 -1.09 -9.73
C LYS A 80 13.39 0.13 -9.05
N THR A 81 12.15 -0.02 -8.57
CA THR A 81 11.44 1.03 -7.83
C THR A 81 12.13 1.34 -6.51
N TRP A 82 12.50 0.29 -5.77
CA TRP A 82 13.26 0.43 -4.54
C TRP A 82 14.58 1.19 -4.76
N CYS A 83 15.34 0.83 -5.80
CA CYS A 83 16.58 1.53 -6.17
C CYS A 83 16.31 3.00 -6.52
N SER A 84 15.21 3.28 -7.23
CA SER A 84 14.80 4.66 -7.53
C SER A 84 14.50 5.47 -6.27
N TYR A 85 13.77 4.91 -5.32
CA TYR A 85 13.46 5.56 -4.04
C TYR A 85 14.70 5.82 -3.20
N ARG A 86 15.61 4.82 -3.15
CA ARG A 86 16.87 4.88 -2.40
C ARG A 86 17.99 5.64 -3.10
N LYS A 87 17.77 6.08 -4.35
CA LYS A 87 18.82 6.72 -5.19
C LYS A 87 20.03 5.82 -5.43
N ARG A 88 19.81 4.49 -5.51
CA ARG A 88 20.83 3.50 -5.83
C ARG A 88 20.85 3.22 -7.32
N THR A 89 22.04 2.96 -7.86
CA THR A 89 22.20 2.55 -9.26
C THR A 89 21.77 1.09 -9.43
N PHE A 90 21.08 0.78 -10.53
CA PHE A 90 20.43 -0.50 -10.79
C PHE A 90 20.78 -1.06 -12.16
N PHE A 91 20.98 -2.37 -12.23
CA PHE A 91 21.11 -3.11 -13.49
C PHE A 91 20.36 -4.42 -13.42
N CYS A 92 19.68 -4.81 -14.51
CA CYS A 92 19.01 -6.09 -14.66
C CYS A 92 19.80 -7.02 -15.58
N SER A 93 20.00 -8.27 -15.14
CA SER A 93 20.64 -9.32 -15.92
C SER A 93 19.78 -10.58 -15.95
N SER A 94 19.85 -11.32 -17.04
CA SER A 94 19.17 -12.63 -17.14
C SER A 94 20.03 -13.79 -16.63
N SER A 95 21.30 -13.56 -16.28
CA SER A 95 22.24 -14.63 -15.90
C SER A 95 23.27 -14.16 -14.87
N LEU A 96 23.61 -15.06 -13.93
CA LEU A 96 24.67 -14.88 -12.95
C LEU A 96 26.08 -14.82 -13.59
N ALA A 97 26.26 -15.34 -14.81
CA ALA A 97 27.54 -15.31 -15.51
C ALA A 97 28.05 -13.86 -15.78
N LEU A 98 27.17 -12.86 -15.74
CA LEU A 98 27.57 -11.45 -15.82
C LEU A 98 28.57 -11.10 -14.72
N LEU A 99 28.41 -11.63 -13.51
CA LEU A 99 29.20 -11.28 -12.33
C LEU A 99 30.68 -11.66 -12.50
N ASP A 100 31.01 -12.64 -13.36
CA ASP A 100 32.39 -13.01 -13.70
C ASP A 100 33.11 -11.95 -14.53
N SER A 101 32.36 -11.07 -15.17
CA SER A 101 32.89 -10.03 -16.05
C SER A 101 33.01 -8.66 -15.37
N LEU A 102 32.49 -8.50 -14.15
CA LEU A 102 32.56 -7.23 -13.43
C LEU A 102 34.02 -6.90 -13.06
N GLN A 103 34.38 -5.62 -13.26
CA GLN A 103 35.73 -5.11 -13.02
C GLN A 103 35.80 -4.15 -11.83
N ASP A 104 34.64 -3.70 -11.33
CA ASP A 104 34.55 -2.69 -10.26
C ASP A 104 33.85 -3.27 -9.03
N ASP A 105 34.33 -2.89 -7.84
CA ASP A 105 33.79 -3.32 -6.55
C ASP A 105 32.56 -2.49 -6.11
N ALA A 106 31.81 -1.95 -7.07
CA ALA A 106 30.62 -1.12 -6.79
C ALA A 106 29.43 -1.93 -6.24
N LEU A 107 29.35 -3.22 -6.56
CA LEU A 107 28.22 -4.08 -6.21
C LEU A 107 28.09 -4.26 -4.69
N GLN A 108 26.97 -3.83 -4.13
CA GLN A 108 26.65 -3.96 -2.71
C GLN A 108 25.53 -4.97 -2.45
N VAL A 109 24.55 -5.04 -3.35
CA VAL A 109 23.38 -5.89 -3.22
C VAL A 109 23.12 -6.64 -4.52
N LEU A 110 23.02 -7.95 -4.40
CA LEU A 110 22.65 -8.85 -5.48
C LEU A 110 21.28 -9.46 -5.19
N VAL A 111 20.28 -9.14 -5.99
CA VAL A 111 18.94 -9.74 -5.89
C VAL A 111 18.80 -10.81 -6.95
N VAL A 112 18.40 -12.01 -6.55
CA VAL A 112 18.40 -13.21 -7.41
C VAL A 112 17.02 -13.84 -7.45
N ASP A 113 16.46 -14.01 -8.63
CA ASP A 113 15.39 -14.96 -8.86
C ASP A 113 15.96 -16.39 -8.75
N GLY A 114 15.47 -17.16 -7.78
CA GLY A 114 15.95 -18.51 -7.52
C GLY A 114 15.87 -19.46 -8.71
N SER A 115 15.01 -19.21 -9.68
CA SER A 115 14.92 -20.00 -10.91
C SER A 115 16.20 -19.91 -11.77
N LYS A 116 17.04 -18.90 -11.53
CA LYS A 116 18.34 -18.73 -12.21
C LYS A 116 19.48 -19.51 -11.57
N VAL A 117 19.21 -20.24 -10.47
CA VAL A 117 20.20 -21.06 -9.77
C VAL A 117 19.87 -22.52 -10.00
N THR A 118 20.55 -23.14 -10.96
CA THR A 118 20.28 -24.50 -11.46
C THR A 118 21.51 -25.40 -11.48
N SER A 119 22.71 -24.83 -11.30
CA SER A 119 23.98 -25.53 -11.41
C SER A 119 24.94 -25.19 -10.26
N GLU A 120 25.97 -26.04 -10.10
CA GLU A 120 27.02 -25.84 -9.11
C GLU A 120 27.87 -24.61 -9.41
N GLU A 121 28.05 -24.26 -10.68
CA GLU A 121 28.78 -23.08 -11.13
C GLU A 121 28.06 -21.77 -10.65
N GLU A 122 26.75 -21.73 -10.77
CA GLU A 122 25.95 -20.59 -10.31
C GLU A 122 25.98 -20.44 -8.79
N VAL A 123 25.95 -21.57 -8.06
CA VAL A 123 26.13 -21.58 -6.60
C VAL A 123 27.51 -21.06 -6.21
N ALA A 124 28.55 -21.45 -6.94
CA ALA A 124 29.92 -21.01 -6.70
C ALA A 124 30.07 -19.47 -6.93
N VAL A 125 29.42 -18.94 -7.94
CA VAL A 125 29.38 -17.47 -8.19
C VAL A 125 28.73 -16.76 -6.99
N LEU A 126 27.56 -17.19 -6.55
CA LEU A 126 26.86 -16.57 -5.40
C LEU A 126 27.69 -16.63 -4.11
N ARG A 127 28.38 -17.74 -3.89
CA ARG A 127 29.26 -17.92 -2.73
C ARG A 127 30.46 -17.00 -2.77
N ARG A 128 31.03 -16.79 -3.96
CA ARG A 128 32.13 -15.85 -4.17
C ARG A 128 31.69 -14.40 -3.86
N GLU A 129 30.54 -13.98 -4.39
CA GLU A 129 30.00 -12.64 -4.11
C GLU A 129 29.74 -12.44 -2.60
N ALA A 130 29.17 -13.44 -1.93
CA ALA A 130 29.00 -13.42 -0.50
C ALA A 130 30.32 -13.29 0.27
N GLN A 131 31.38 -14.01 -0.18
CA GLN A 131 32.73 -13.90 0.42
C GLN A 131 33.36 -12.51 0.22
N MET A 132 32.99 -11.79 -0.85
CA MET A 132 33.40 -10.40 -1.07
C MET A 132 32.59 -9.41 -0.23
N GLY A 133 31.58 -9.87 0.50
CA GLY A 133 30.76 -9.04 1.38
C GLY A 133 29.48 -8.49 0.72
N VAL A 134 29.16 -8.92 -0.50
CA VAL A 134 27.94 -8.55 -1.20
C VAL A 134 26.73 -9.15 -0.47
N THR A 135 25.73 -8.33 -0.18
CA THR A 135 24.45 -8.81 0.35
C THR A 135 23.68 -9.52 -0.75
N VAL A 136 23.30 -10.78 -0.52
CA VAL A 136 22.52 -11.56 -1.50
C VAL A 136 21.07 -11.70 -1.02
N ILE A 137 20.14 -11.35 -1.88
CA ILE A 137 18.70 -11.47 -1.61
C ILE A 137 18.10 -12.43 -2.63
N PHE A 138 17.63 -13.56 -2.16
CA PHE A 138 16.84 -14.46 -2.98
C PHE A 138 15.39 -13.95 -3.00
N ALA A 139 14.98 -13.32 -4.11
CA ALA A 139 13.63 -12.82 -4.31
C ALA A 139 12.61 -13.96 -4.31
N THR A 140 12.97 -15.07 -4.91
CA THR A 140 12.35 -16.39 -4.81
C THR A 140 13.43 -17.43 -4.54
N LEU A 141 13.05 -18.59 -4.05
CA LEU A 141 14.03 -19.66 -3.80
C LEU A 141 14.21 -20.57 -5.02
N PRO A 142 15.40 -21.17 -5.18
CA PRO A 142 15.60 -22.26 -6.13
C PRO A 142 14.66 -23.43 -5.82
N GLN A 143 14.39 -24.25 -6.84
CA GLN A 143 13.57 -25.45 -6.64
C GLN A 143 14.12 -26.35 -5.52
N SER A 144 13.23 -26.96 -4.74
CA SER A 144 13.60 -27.85 -3.63
C SER A 144 14.54 -28.99 -4.04
N SER A 145 14.44 -29.49 -5.29
CA SER A 145 15.32 -30.47 -5.85
C SER A 145 16.76 -29.96 -5.97
N VAL A 146 16.96 -28.75 -6.44
CA VAL A 146 18.25 -28.06 -6.56
C VAL A 146 18.86 -27.83 -5.18
N ILE A 147 18.03 -27.37 -4.23
CA ILE A 147 18.44 -27.15 -2.84
C ILE A 147 18.88 -28.48 -2.18
N ARG A 148 18.21 -29.63 -2.48
CA ARG A 148 18.61 -30.92 -1.96
C ARG A 148 19.90 -31.41 -2.60
N GLU A 149 20.13 -31.15 -3.88
CA GLU A 149 21.27 -31.60 -4.64
C GLU A 149 22.55 -30.89 -4.19
N TYR A 150 22.54 -29.57 -4.09
CA TYR A 150 23.74 -28.78 -3.81
C TYR A 150 23.86 -28.45 -2.32
N ARG A 151 24.81 -29.07 -1.64
CA ARG A 151 25.08 -28.81 -0.23
C ARG A 151 25.52 -27.36 0.02
N ASP A 152 26.36 -26.83 -0.84
CA ASP A 152 26.88 -25.46 -0.73
C ASP A 152 25.77 -24.42 -0.85
N LEU A 153 24.74 -24.69 -1.66
CA LEU A 153 23.56 -23.86 -1.73
C LEU A 153 22.75 -23.90 -0.42
N ARG A 154 22.56 -25.10 0.16
CA ARG A 154 21.86 -25.20 1.47
C ARG A 154 22.62 -24.47 2.57
N GLU A 155 23.94 -24.57 2.59
CA GLU A 155 24.77 -23.84 3.56
C GLU A 155 24.67 -22.32 3.34
N LEU A 156 24.67 -21.86 2.09
CA LEU A 156 24.48 -20.44 1.72
C LEU A 156 23.12 -19.92 2.18
N LEU A 157 22.04 -20.66 1.90
CA LEU A 157 20.69 -20.29 2.30
C LEU A 157 20.42 -20.48 3.81
N GLY A 158 21.31 -21.16 4.54
CA GLY A 158 21.09 -21.51 5.95
C GLY A 158 19.99 -22.55 6.17
N ILE A 159 19.63 -23.31 5.14
CA ILE A 159 18.61 -24.37 5.20
C ILE A 159 19.22 -25.61 5.84
N ARG A 160 18.57 -26.07 6.92
CA ARG A 160 18.99 -27.28 7.63
C ARG A 160 18.37 -28.53 7.04
N ALA A 161 17.07 -28.50 6.80
CA ALA A 161 16.37 -29.61 6.18
C ALA A 161 15.28 -29.11 5.23
N VAL A 162 15.02 -29.91 4.20
CA VAL A 162 13.88 -29.78 3.31
C VAL A 162 12.90 -30.88 3.71
N ILE A 163 11.84 -30.50 4.42
CA ILE A 163 10.85 -31.43 4.98
C ILE A 163 9.88 -31.89 3.90
N ALA A 164 9.32 -30.93 3.18
CA ALA A 164 8.36 -31.18 2.10
C ALA A 164 8.59 -30.18 0.96
N ASP A 165 8.24 -30.59 -0.27
CA ASP A 165 8.31 -29.71 -1.43
C ASP A 165 7.15 -28.72 -1.47
N GLU A 166 6.06 -29.05 -0.80
CA GLU A 166 4.85 -28.24 -0.71
C GLU A 166 4.07 -28.63 0.53
N ILE A 167 3.66 -27.62 1.30
CA ILE A 167 2.82 -27.79 2.50
C ILE A 167 1.81 -26.66 2.57
N PRO A 168 0.50 -26.94 2.75
CA PRO A 168 -0.50 -25.93 2.96
C PRO A 168 -0.30 -25.27 4.34
N LEU A 169 -0.36 -23.94 4.38
CA LEU A 169 -0.24 -23.17 5.61
C LEU A 169 -1.61 -23.01 6.27
N ALA A 170 -1.64 -23.02 7.60
CA ALA A 170 -2.79 -22.70 8.43
C ALA A 170 -2.81 -21.22 8.85
N GLY A 171 -1.70 -20.52 8.69
CA GLY A 171 -1.55 -19.12 9.05
C GLY A 171 -0.10 -18.67 8.86
N MET A 172 0.17 -17.47 9.38
CA MET A 172 1.48 -16.83 9.29
C MET A 172 1.84 -16.20 10.64
N HIS A 173 3.11 -16.22 10.99
CA HIS A 173 3.63 -15.52 12.15
C HIS A 173 4.79 -14.62 11.71
N LEU A 174 4.57 -13.31 11.77
CA LEU A 174 5.58 -12.27 11.58
C LEU A 174 6.15 -11.91 12.96
N PHE A 175 7.45 -12.08 13.15
CA PHE A 175 8.12 -11.73 14.40
C PHE A 175 8.40 -10.23 14.49
N SER A 176 8.47 -9.72 15.72
CA SER A 176 8.81 -8.33 15.98
C SER A 176 10.23 -7.98 15.54
N GLY A 177 10.46 -6.69 15.21
CA GLY A 177 11.79 -6.12 14.99
C GLY A 177 12.35 -6.30 13.57
N PHE A 178 11.50 -6.63 12.60
CA PHE A 178 11.83 -6.63 11.17
C PHE A 178 11.05 -5.54 10.42
N LEU A 179 9.73 -5.65 10.39
CA LEU A 179 8.88 -4.58 9.87
C LEU A 179 8.38 -3.68 11.01
N LEU A 180 8.06 -2.43 10.70
CA LEU A 180 7.32 -1.56 11.60
C LEU A 180 5.91 -2.13 11.85
N GLY A 181 5.25 -1.71 12.93
CA GLY A 181 3.96 -2.24 13.34
C GLY A 181 4.03 -3.50 14.22
N GLY A 182 5.23 -4.06 14.44
CA GLY A 182 5.48 -5.11 15.43
C GLY A 182 5.09 -6.52 15.00
N GLU A 183 5.00 -7.41 15.99
CA GLU A 183 4.66 -8.82 15.84
C GLU A 183 3.19 -8.99 15.46
N GLU A 184 2.90 -9.98 14.58
CA GLU A 184 1.55 -10.29 14.17
C GLU A 184 1.40 -11.79 13.90
N ILE A 185 0.32 -12.38 14.38
CA ILE A 185 -0.03 -13.78 14.16
C ILE A 185 -1.39 -13.83 13.46
N TYR A 186 -1.40 -14.37 12.27
CA TYR A 186 -2.59 -14.60 11.47
C TYR A 186 -2.91 -16.09 11.47
N GLU A 187 -3.99 -16.47 12.12
CA GLU A 187 -4.53 -17.83 12.09
C GLU A 187 -5.83 -17.82 11.31
N VAL A 188 -5.89 -18.67 10.32
CA VAL A 188 -7.11 -18.88 9.54
C VAL A 188 -7.91 -19.97 10.21
N THR A 189 -8.88 -19.60 11.06
CA THR A 189 -9.75 -20.54 11.77
C THR A 189 -10.83 -21.13 10.88
N GLU A 190 -11.40 -20.37 9.96
CA GLU A 190 -12.34 -20.82 8.93
C GLU A 190 -12.15 -19.95 7.66
N PRO A 191 -11.17 -20.26 6.79
CA PRO A 191 -10.88 -19.41 5.67
C PRO A 191 -12.00 -19.44 4.62
N GLY A 192 -12.51 -18.27 4.27
CA GLY A 192 -13.22 -18.07 3.04
C GLY A 192 -12.30 -18.30 1.82
N GLU A 193 -12.87 -18.51 0.64
CA GLU A 193 -12.06 -18.67 -0.57
C GLU A 193 -11.17 -17.44 -0.85
N GLU A 194 -11.64 -16.25 -0.50
CA GLU A 194 -10.90 -14.99 -0.65
C GLU A 194 -9.71 -14.87 0.31
N GLU A 195 -9.87 -15.27 1.56
CA GLU A 195 -8.78 -15.26 2.55
C GLU A 195 -7.66 -16.24 2.21
N ARG A 196 -8.00 -17.35 1.54
CA ARG A 196 -7.00 -18.30 1.04
C ARG A 196 -6.21 -17.76 -0.15
N GLN A 197 -6.77 -16.87 -0.94
CA GLN A 197 -6.06 -16.24 -2.07
C GLN A 197 -5.03 -15.20 -1.62
N ASP A 198 -5.26 -14.56 -0.47
CA ASP A 198 -4.38 -13.54 0.08
C ASP A 198 -3.15 -14.13 0.82
N MET A 199 -3.17 -15.42 1.10
CA MET A 199 -2.03 -16.15 1.67
C MET A 199 -1.40 -17.03 0.60
N ASN A 200 -0.08 -17.23 0.64
CA ASN A 200 0.52 -18.31 -0.14
C ASN A 200 -0.11 -19.63 0.34
N PRO A 201 -0.98 -20.26 -0.46
CA PRO A 201 -1.77 -21.40 0.00
C PRO A 201 -0.90 -22.60 0.36
N SER A 202 0.27 -22.68 -0.25
CA SER A 202 1.29 -23.71 0.00
C SER A 202 2.68 -23.17 -0.30
N VAL A 203 3.65 -23.65 0.47
CA VAL A 203 5.08 -23.31 0.31
C VAL A 203 5.93 -24.55 0.51
N PRO A 204 7.16 -24.59 -0.02
CA PRO A 204 8.15 -25.58 0.40
C PRO A 204 8.44 -25.46 1.91
N TRP A 205 8.52 -26.60 2.57
CA TRP A 205 8.80 -26.61 4.00
C TRP A 205 10.30 -26.76 4.26
N TYR A 206 10.93 -25.65 4.57
CA TYR A 206 12.31 -25.56 4.98
C TYR A 206 12.41 -25.27 6.47
N THR A 207 13.35 -25.95 7.14
CA THR A 207 13.78 -25.57 8.48
C THR A 207 15.15 -24.92 8.41
N THR A 208 15.39 -23.94 9.29
CA THR A 208 16.61 -23.14 9.27
C THR A 208 17.64 -23.61 10.30
N GLY A 209 18.89 -23.30 10.07
CA GLY A 209 20.00 -23.62 10.97
C GLY A 209 20.13 -22.65 12.14
N ALA A 210 20.91 -23.04 13.16
CA ALA A 210 21.10 -22.24 14.38
C ALA A 210 21.78 -20.87 14.16
N GLY A 211 22.38 -20.63 12.98
CA GLY A 211 23.01 -19.34 12.61
C GLY A 211 22.10 -18.38 11.87
N THR A 212 20.85 -18.78 11.61
CA THR A 212 19.89 -17.96 10.88
C THR A 212 19.03 -17.13 11.82
N LYS A 213 18.56 -15.99 11.34
CA LYS A 213 17.51 -15.19 11.98
C LYS A 213 16.26 -15.24 11.12
N THR A 214 15.20 -15.80 11.66
CA THR A 214 13.92 -15.92 10.97
C THR A 214 13.02 -14.77 11.36
N TYR A 215 12.37 -14.14 10.38
CA TYR A 215 11.50 -12.99 10.53
C TYR A 215 10.02 -13.35 10.34
N MET A 216 9.74 -14.38 9.55
CA MET A 216 8.39 -14.84 9.30
C MET A 216 8.37 -16.35 9.07
N VAL A 217 7.38 -17.03 9.66
CA VAL A 217 7.13 -18.46 9.47
C VAL A 217 5.68 -18.71 9.10
N GLY A 218 5.43 -19.79 8.38
CA GLY A 218 4.08 -20.31 8.19
C GLY A 218 3.66 -21.12 9.42
N THR A 219 2.40 -21.00 9.85
CA THR A 219 1.88 -21.83 10.94
C THR A 219 1.28 -23.12 10.39
N LEU A 220 1.40 -24.19 11.19
CA LEU A 220 0.87 -25.52 10.90
C LEU A 220 0.17 -26.07 12.15
N SER A 221 -0.78 -26.99 11.94
CA SER A 221 -1.36 -27.72 13.08
C SER A 221 -0.32 -28.61 13.74
N ASP A 222 -0.41 -28.77 15.06
CA ASP A 222 0.50 -29.65 15.81
C ASP A 222 0.46 -31.10 15.26
N GLU A 223 -0.72 -31.55 14.81
CA GLU A 223 -0.87 -32.87 14.18
C GLU A 223 -0.06 -33.00 12.89
N THR A 224 -0.05 -31.98 12.04
CA THR A 224 0.74 -31.95 10.81
C THR A 224 2.24 -32.02 11.13
N ILE A 225 2.70 -31.28 12.13
CA ILE A 225 4.10 -31.30 12.58
C ILE A 225 4.47 -32.69 13.12
N GLU A 226 3.60 -33.30 13.94
CA GLU A 226 3.84 -34.63 14.53
C GLU A 226 3.89 -35.73 13.49
N GLN A 227 3.06 -35.66 12.47
CA GLN A 227 3.02 -36.67 11.41
C GLN A 227 4.16 -36.55 10.39
N THR A 228 4.65 -35.34 10.17
CA THR A 228 5.58 -35.06 9.06
C THR A 228 7.04 -34.95 9.52
N VAL A 229 7.30 -34.37 10.70
CA VAL A 229 8.67 -34.16 11.20
C VAL A 229 9.14 -35.38 11.97
N ASP A 230 10.22 -36.00 11.48
CA ASP A 230 10.82 -37.14 12.09
C ASP A 230 11.63 -36.82 13.38
N ASN A 231 11.96 -37.86 14.15
CA ASN A 231 12.68 -37.71 15.41
C ASN A 231 14.14 -37.25 15.21
N GLU A 232 14.72 -37.44 14.04
CA GLU A 232 16.10 -37.03 13.76
C GLU A 232 16.16 -35.53 13.61
N ILE A 233 15.17 -34.93 12.91
CA ILE A 233 15.02 -33.48 12.81
C ILE A 233 14.69 -32.87 14.16
N ARG A 234 13.73 -33.43 14.93
CA ARG A 234 13.37 -32.96 16.27
C ARG A 234 14.59 -32.96 17.21
N ALA A 235 15.42 -33.99 17.17
CA ALA A 235 16.62 -34.10 18.00
C ALA A 235 17.61 -32.96 17.81
N GLN A 236 17.58 -32.29 16.67
CA GLN A 236 18.46 -31.17 16.36
C GLN A 236 18.16 -29.88 17.13
N TYR A 237 16.96 -29.78 17.70
CA TYR A 237 16.48 -28.62 18.48
C TYR A 237 16.41 -28.91 19.98
N VAL A 238 16.92 -30.06 20.41
CA VAL A 238 16.99 -30.40 21.85
C VAL A 238 17.93 -29.42 22.56
N GLY A 239 17.44 -28.84 23.65
CA GLY A 239 18.18 -27.89 24.46
C GLY A 239 17.92 -26.41 24.09
N MET A 240 17.10 -26.16 23.07
CA MET A 240 16.53 -24.85 22.85
C MET A 240 15.34 -24.60 23.80
N ASP A 241 15.00 -23.33 24.01
CA ASP A 241 13.72 -22.96 24.59
C ASP A 241 12.56 -23.57 23.77
N GLU A 242 11.48 -23.99 24.45
CA GLU A 242 10.38 -24.74 23.84
C GLU A 242 9.72 -23.94 22.69
N GLU A 243 9.50 -22.65 22.88
CA GLU A 243 8.92 -21.78 21.86
C GLU A 243 9.88 -21.56 20.68
N ALA A 244 11.16 -21.31 20.95
CA ALA A 244 12.18 -21.17 19.92
C ALA A 244 12.33 -22.47 19.11
N ALA A 245 12.27 -23.64 19.76
CA ALA A 245 12.33 -24.94 19.09
C ALA A 245 11.08 -25.17 18.21
N LYS A 246 9.90 -24.81 18.71
CA LYS A 246 8.64 -24.89 17.94
C LYS A 246 8.73 -24.01 16.70
N ASN A 247 9.10 -22.74 16.84
CA ASN A 247 9.21 -21.80 15.72
C ASN A 247 10.27 -22.24 14.69
N SER A 248 11.37 -22.80 15.13
CA SER A 248 12.44 -23.30 14.24
C SER A 248 12.03 -24.54 13.44
N LEU A 249 10.99 -25.26 13.86
CA LEU A 249 10.43 -26.40 13.12
C LEU A 249 9.36 -25.99 12.11
N LEU A 250 8.81 -24.78 12.20
CA LEU A 250 7.81 -24.30 11.26
C LEU A 250 8.42 -23.97 9.88
N PRO A 251 7.61 -23.96 8.80
CA PRO A 251 8.07 -23.53 7.48
C PRO A 251 8.61 -22.11 7.52
N ALA A 252 9.89 -21.93 7.28
CA ALA A 252 10.48 -20.59 7.18
C ALA A 252 10.00 -19.90 5.91
N ILE A 253 9.52 -18.66 6.05
CA ILE A 253 9.02 -17.83 4.95
C ILE A 253 10.01 -16.72 4.63
N LEU A 254 10.46 -15.99 5.63
CA LEU A 254 11.43 -14.92 5.48
C LEU A 254 12.50 -15.06 6.55
N TRP A 255 13.75 -15.21 6.12
CA TRP A 255 14.88 -15.34 7.04
C TRP A 255 16.17 -14.81 6.46
N ARG A 256 17.14 -14.64 7.32
CA ARG A 256 18.51 -14.25 6.98
C ARG A 256 19.50 -15.30 7.48
N ASN A 257 20.41 -15.67 6.62
CA ASN A 257 21.67 -16.36 6.98
C ASN A 257 22.83 -15.35 6.96
N SER A 258 23.95 -15.69 7.58
CA SER A 258 25.19 -14.93 7.52
C SER A 258 26.31 -15.83 7.03
N VAL A 259 27.00 -15.38 6.01
CA VAL A 259 28.17 -16.07 5.43
C VAL A 259 29.32 -15.07 5.43
N ASP A 260 30.33 -15.33 6.25
CA ASP A 260 31.41 -14.38 6.52
C ASP A 260 30.85 -12.99 6.96
N THR A 261 31.07 -11.95 6.16
CA THR A 261 30.54 -10.60 6.40
C THR A 261 29.21 -10.34 5.70
N ALA A 262 28.84 -11.18 4.73
CA ALA A 262 27.64 -11.00 3.94
C ALA A 262 26.37 -11.45 4.67
N LYS A 263 25.27 -10.82 4.31
CA LYS A 263 23.92 -11.23 4.69
C LYS A 263 23.24 -11.87 3.49
N ILE A 264 22.63 -13.03 3.73
CA ILE A 264 21.91 -13.78 2.71
C ILE A 264 20.45 -13.82 3.14
N PHE A 265 19.60 -13.08 2.45
CA PHE A 265 18.16 -13.06 2.71
C PHE A 265 17.46 -14.04 1.79
N CYS A 266 16.47 -14.73 2.35
CA CYS A 266 15.72 -15.77 1.67
C CYS A 266 14.22 -15.49 1.80
N VAL A 267 13.53 -15.47 0.67
CA VAL A 267 12.07 -15.28 0.61
C VAL A 267 11.45 -16.53 0.01
N ASN A 268 10.63 -17.21 0.79
CA ASN A 268 9.94 -18.45 0.42
C ASN A 268 8.48 -18.13 0.08
N GLY A 269 8.21 -17.82 -1.18
CA GLY A 269 6.94 -17.38 -1.72
C GLY A 269 7.07 -16.06 -2.49
N ASP A 270 5.94 -15.51 -2.96
CA ASP A 270 5.88 -14.39 -3.91
C ASP A 270 5.84 -13.00 -3.22
N TYR A 271 6.45 -12.89 -2.03
CA TYR A 271 6.38 -11.67 -1.21
C TYR A 271 7.15 -10.48 -1.80
N LEU A 272 8.04 -10.68 -2.76
CA LEU A 272 8.74 -9.61 -3.48
C LEU A 272 8.13 -9.28 -4.85
N ALA A 273 6.96 -9.80 -5.18
CA ALA A 273 6.28 -9.55 -6.44
C ALA A 273 5.29 -8.36 -6.41
N ASP A 274 5.11 -7.73 -5.26
CA ASP A 274 4.21 -6.57 -5.08
C ASP A 274 5.01 -5.33 -4.67
N ILE A 275 4.59 -4.15 -5.11
CA ILE A 275 5.30 -2.89 -4.84
C ILE A 275 5.51 -2.60 -3.35
N SER A 276 4.63 -3.09 -2.48
CA SER A 276 4.79 -2.96 -1.03
C SER A 276 6.07 -3.63 -0.51
N ALA A 277 6.62 -4.59 -1.25
CA ALA A 277 7.88 -5.26 -0.91
C ALA A 277 9.11 -4.33 -0.89
N VAL A 278 9.00 -3.10 -1.35
CA VAL A 278 10.00 -2.04 -1.10
C VAL A 278 10.35 -1.97 0.39
N GLY A 279 9.35 -2.05 1.28
CA GLY A 279 9.57 -2.06 2.72
C GLY A 279 10.28 -3.32 3.24
N ILE A 280 10.09 -4.48 2.60
CA ILE A 280 10.85 -5.70 2.93
C ILE A 280 12.33 -5.49 2.60
N LEU A 281 12.63 -4.93 1.42
CA LEU A 281 14.00 -4.63 1.00
C LEU A 281 14.64 -3.61 1.94
N ASP A 282 13.89 -2.62 2.40
CA ASP A 282 14.36 -1.64 3.38
C ASP A 282 14.65 -2.26 4.75
N ALA A 283 13.77 -3.14 5.23
CA ALA A 283 14.02 -3.89 6.45
C ALA A 283 15.26 -4.78 6.34
N MET A 284 15.50 -5.41 5.18
CA MET A 284 16.71 -6.19 4.92
C MET A 284 17.97 -5.31 4.98
N MET A 285 17.91 -4.08 4.48
CA MET A 285 19.04 -3.14 4.58
C MET A 285 19.27 -2.70 6.02
N GLY A 286 18.21 -2.44 6.81
CA GLY A 286 18.31 -2.16 8.23
C GLY A 286 18.95 -3.29 9.06
N GLU A 287 18.82 -4.56 8.58
CA GLU A 287 19.49 -5.72 9.17
C GLU A 287 20.94 -5.90 8.67
N THR A 288 21.30 -5.25 7.59
CA THR A 288 22.63 -5.37 6.97
C THR A 288 23.58 -4.29 7.45
N TYR A 289 23.10 -3.07 7.57
CA TYR A 289 23.90 -1.90 7.93
C TYR A 289 23.50 -1.39 9.31
N ASP A 290 24.47 -0.90 10.10
CA ASP A 290 24.20 -0.27 11.40
C ASP A 290 23.40 1.03 11.26
N TYR A 291 23.52 1.70 10.13
CA TYR A 291 22.72 2.84 9.73
C TYR A 291 22.63 2.93 8.20
N ASP A 292 21.52 3.44 7.72
CA ASP A 292 21.29 3.71 6.30
C ASP A 292 20.53 5.04 6.19
N ILE A 293 20.99 5.94 5.30
CA ILE A 293 20.39 7.26 5.11
C ILE A 293 19.70 7.27 3.74
N TYR A 294 18.40 7.52 3.75
CA TYR A 294 17.59 7.62 2.56
C TYR A 294 16.47 8.66 2.74
N PRO A 295 15.96 9.24 1.65
CA PRO A 295 14.84 10.16 1.76
C PRO A 295 13.57 9.40 2.13
N VAL A 296 12.89 9.86 3.20
CA VAL A 296 11.63 9.29 3.67
C VAL A 296 10.54 10.34 3.60
N ILE A 297 9.40 9.98 3.05
CA ILE A 297 8.15 10.72 3.23
C ILE A 297 7.32 9.91 4.22
N ASN A 298 7.46 10.22 5.49
CA ASN A 298 6.64 9.59 6.53
C ASN A 298 5.29 10.32 6.62
N ALA A 299 4.40 10.00 5.70
CA ALA A 299 3.06 10.56 5.65
C ALA A 299 2.02 9.47 5.39
N GLN A 300 0.97 9.47 6.19
CA GLN A 300 -0.19 8.61 6.03
C GLN A 300 -1.42 9.46 5.79
N ASN A 301 -2.18 9.15 4.76
CA ASN A 301 -3.43 9.81 4.42
C ASN A 301 -4.56 8.79 4.25
N LEU A 302 -5.70 9.08 4.84
CA LEU A 302 -6.91 8.30 4.68
C LEU A 302 -7.72 8.90 3.53
N VAL A 303 -7.70 8.24 2.38
CA VAL A 303 -8.50 8.64 1.22
C VAL A 303 -9.84 7.93 1.26
N ILE A 304 -10.92 8.69 1.29
CA ILE A 304 -12.29 8.19 1.24
C ILE A 304 -12.83 8.46 -0.16
N ALA A 305 -12.90 7.41 -0.98
CA ALA A 305 -13.41 7.50 -2.34
C ALA A 305 -14.95 7.53 -2.35
N ASP A 306 -15.52 8.24 -3.31
CA ASP A 306 -16.95 8.26 -3.65
C ASP A 306 -17.90 8.55 -2.46
N LEU A 307 -17.43 9.37 -1.55
CA LEU A 307 -18.21 9.80 -0.38
C LEU A 307 -18.54 11.30 -0.48
N PRO A 308 -19.66 11.74 0.02
CA PRO A 308 -20.85 10.99 0.43
C PRO A 308 -21.81 10.78 -0.75
N ALA A 309 -22.79 9.89 -0.58
CA ALA A 309 -23.90 9.80 -1.53
C ALA A 309 -24.80 11.04 -1.41
N PHE A 310 -24.83 11.86 -2.45
CA PHE A 310 -25.67 13.06 -2.52
C PHE A 310 -27.00 12.83 -3.24
N VAL A 311 -27.18 11.67 -3.81
CA VAL A 311 -28.41 11.18 -4.43
C VAL A 311 -28.89 9.94 -3.70
N SER A 312 -30.20 9.64 -3.81
CA SER A 312 -30.83 8.50 -3.11
C SER A 312 -30.55 7.17 -3.80
N GLU A 313 -29.30 6.83 -3.98
CA GLU A 313 -28.89 5.56 -4.57
C GLU A 313 -28.92 4.44 -3.52
N ASN A 314 -29.24 3.22 -3.99
CA ASN A 314 -29.35 2.02 -3.14
C ASN A 314 -30.35 2.16 -1.96
N GLU A 315 -31.32 3.06 -2.05
CA GLU A 315 -32.29 3.35 -0.99
C GLU A 315 -33.06 2.10 -0.56
N GLU A 316 -33.46 1.24 -1.50
CA GLU A 316 -34.18 -0.01 -1.20
C GLU A 316 -33.33 -0.96 -0.35
N GLU A 317 -32.07 -1.15 -0.70
CA GLU A 317 -31.17 -2.02 0.03
C GLU A 317 -30.80 -1.43 1.40
N MET A 318 -30.62 -0.13 1.52
CA MET A 318 -30.37 0.56 2.77
C MET A 318 -31.57 0.43 3.73
N GLN A 319 -32.78 0.65 3.24
CA GLN A 319 -34.01 0.44 4.00
C GLN A 319 -34.14 -1.00 4.48
N LYS A 320 -33.81 -1.98 3.63
CA LYS A 320 -33.86 -3.39 3.98
C LYS A 320 -32.86 -3.81 5.04
N ARG A 321 -31.62 -3.31 4.97
CA ARG A 321 -30.53 -3.69 5.89
C ARG A 321 -30.52 -2.88 7.16
N TYR A 322 -30.75 -1.58 7.07
CA TYR A 322 -30.55 -0.64 8.17
C TYR A 322 -31.85 0.01 8.66
N SER A 323 -32.96 -0.17 7.93
CA SER A 323 -34.24 0.52 8.17
C SER A 323 -34.10 2.05 8.16
N GLN A 324 -33.16 2.56 7.40
CA GLN A 324 -32.81 3.97 7.25
C GLN A 324 -32.49 4.29 5.79
N SER A 325 -32.54 5.59 5.44
CA SER A 325 -32.08 6.06 4.12
C SER A 325 -30.56 5.94 3.98
N ALA A 326 -30.06 5.91 2.75
CA ALA A 326 -28.64 5.95 2.48
C ALA A 326 -27.98 7.15 3.15
N GLN A 327 -28.57 8.34 3.01
CA GLN A 327 -28.12 9.57 3.65
C GLN A 327 -28.02 9.44 5.18
N ALA A 328 -29.03 8.87 5.84
CA ALA A 328 -29.01 8.68 7.29
C ALA A 328 -27.90 7.71 7.71
N VAL A 329 -27.72 6.58 6.98
CA VAL A 329 -26.64 5.63 7.26
C VAL A 329 -25.27 6.29 7.14
N TYR A 330 -25.04 7.08 6.09
CA TYR A 330 -23.78 7.81 5.93
C TYR A 330 -23.54 8.82 7.05
N GLN A 331 -24.56 9.61 7.41
CA GLN A 331 -24.43 10.66 8.45
C GLN A 331 -24.32 10.11 9.86
N GLU A 332 -25.04 9.03 10.20
CA GLU A 332 -25.13 8.53 11.57
C GLU A 332 -24.19 7.38 11.88
N ILE A 333 -23.73 6.62 10.87
CA ILE A 333 -22.89 5.43 11.06
C ILE A 333 -21.53 5.62 10.40
N VAL A 334 -21.49 5.87 9.09
CA VAL A 334 -20.24 5.87 8.33
C VAL A 334 -19.35 7.04 8.72
N TRP A 335 -19.88 8.26 8.64
CA TRP A 335 -19.11 9.47 8.94
C TRP A 335 -18.53 9.50 10.36
N PRO A 336 -19.31 9.23 11.44
CA PRO A 336 -18.75 9.17 12.78
C PRO A 336 -17.69 8.09 12.96
N SER A 337 -17.81 6.98 12.24
CA SER A 337 -16.81 5.91 12.28
C SER A 337 -15.50 6.35 11.64
N LEU A 338 -15.54 6.98 10.47
CA LEU A 338 -14.38 7.51 9.77
C LEU A 338 -13.65 8.59 10.59
N THR A 339 -14.40 9.56 11.12
CA THR A 339 -13.82 10.63 11.95
C THR A 339 -13.23 10.09 13.25
N SER A 340 -13.84 9.06 13.84
CA SER A 340 -13.30 8.37 15.02
C SER A 340 -11.98 7.66 14.71
N ILE A 341 -11.87 7.01 13.54
CA ILE A 341 -10.64 6.38 13.10
C ILE A 341 -9.55 7.45 12.88
N ALA A 342 -9.83 8.47 12.08
CA ALA A 342 -8.90 9.55 11.80
C ALA A 342 -8.40 10.23 13.08
N SER A 343 -9.30 10.53 14.02
CA SER A 343 -8.95 11.13 15.30
C SER A 343 -8.08 10.23 16.20
N ARG A 344 -8.34 8.93 16.21
CA ARG A 344 -7.54 7.98 17.03
C ARG A 344 -6.15 7.73 16.47
N THR A 345 -6.02 7.71 15.16
CA THR A 345 -4.76 7.44 14.47
C THR A 345 -3.96 8.72 14.19
N GLY A 346 -4.59 9.88 14.25
CA GLY A 346 -3.99 11.14 13.81
C GLY A 346 -3.86 11.24 12.29
N ALA A 347 -4.45 10.31 11.54
CA ALA A 347 -4.41 10.30 10.08
C ALA A 347 -5.13 11.53 9.51
N LYS A 348 -4.55 12.12 8.48
CA LYS A 348 -5.22 13.15 7.68
C LYS A 348 -6.20 12.48 6.72
N MET A 349 -7.32 13.14 6.51
CA MET A 349 -8.40 12.61 5.70
C MET A 349 -8.61 13.47 4.46
N THR A 350 -8.69 12.82 3.30
CA THR A 350 -9.09 13.44 2.03
C THR A 350 -10.33 12.72 1.52
N CYS A 351 -11.44 13.43 1.39
CA CYS A 351 -12.70 12.90 0.86
C CYS A 351 -12.83 13.22 -0.63
N MET A 352 -12.75 12.20 -1.46
CA MET A 352 -12.95 12.30 -2.91
C MET A 352 -14.44 12.25 -3.20
N MET A 353 -15.01 13.44 -3.37
CA MET A 353 -16.44 13.62 -3.37
C MET A 353 -17.05 13.41 -4.75
N THR A 354 -18.11 12.62 -4.78
CA THR A 354 -18.90 12.36 -5.99
C THR A 354 -20.30 12.91 -5.78
N PRO A 355 -20.71 13.98 -6.50
CA PRO A 355 -22.06 14.53 -6.37
C PRO A 355 -23.15 13.56 -6.78
N GLN A 356 -22.90 12.78 -7.81
CA GLN A 356 -23.81 11.75 -8.35
C GLN A 356 -23.00 10.64 -9.03
N PHE A 357 -23.62 9.47 -9.22
CA PHE A 357 -22.98 8.31 -9.87
C PHE A 357 -23.36 8.22 -11.36
N THR A 358 -24.62 8.51 -11.69
CA THR A 358 -25.15 8.48 -13.04
C THR A 358 -25.41 9.89 -13.54
N TYR A 359 -24.80 10.25 -14.68
CA TYR A 359 -24.83 11.62 -15.23
C TYR A 359 -25.84 11.77 -16.39
N THR A 360 -26.60 10.73 -16.66
CA THR A 360 -27.62 10.69 -17.72
C THR A 360 -29.04 10.66 -17.18
N ASP A 361 -29.22 10.55 -15.88
CA ASP A 361 -30.54 10.66 -15.23
C ASP A 361 -30.94 12.14 -14.97
N GLU A 362 -32.16 12.33 -14.50
CA GLU A 362 -32.71 13.65 -14.15
C GLU A 362 -32.60 13.95 -12.65
N GLU A 363 -31.92 13.09 -11.87
CA GLU A 363 -31.74 13.30 -10.43
C GLU A 363 -30.68 14.38 -10.17
N GLU A 364 -31.01 15.35 -9.34
CA GLU A 364 -30.09 16.39 -8.90
C GLU A 364 -29.52 16.04 -7.52
N PRO A 365 -28.22 16.29 -7.27
CA PRO A 365 -27.63 16.07 -5.96
C PRO A 365 -28.28 16.92 -4.85
N ASP A 366 -28.43 16.34 -3.66
CA ASP A 366 -29.03 17.01 -2.50
C ASP A 366 -28.11 18.09 -1.91
N GLY A 367 -28.51 19.36 -2.09
CA GLY A 367 -27.73 20.50 -1.61
C GLY A 367 -27.64 20.62 -0.09
N GLU A 368 -28.62 20.11 0.67
CA GLU A 368 -28.56 20.11 2.14
C GLU A 368 -27.51 19.15 2.63
N ASN A 369 -27.41 17.98 1.99
CA ASN A 369 -26.40 16.97 2.26
C ASN A 369 -24.99 17.48 1.94
N VAL A 370 -24.83 18.17 0.80
CA VAL A 370 -23.57 18.84 0.43
C VAL A 370 -23.13 19.81 1.53
N THR A 371 -24.00 20.70 1.96
CA THR A 371 -23.71 21.69 3.00
C THR A 371 -23.32 21.02 4.32
N TYR A 372 -23.98 19.93 4.69
CA TYR A 372 -23.64 19.15 5.86
C TYR A 372 -22.19 18.64 5.81
N TYR A 373 -21.79 18.00 4.72
CA TYR A 373 -20.45 17.41 4.62
C TYR A 373 -19.35 18.48 4.48
N LEU A 374 -19.56 19.54 3.73
CA LEU A 374 -18.57 20.63 3.66
C LEU A 374 -18.27 21.21 5.04
N LYS A 375 -19.30 21.37 5.86
CA LYS A 375 -19.12 21.82 7.25
C LYS A 375 -18.32 20.80 8.08
N ARG A 376 -18.63 19.50 7.94
CA ARG A 376 -17.91 18.43 8.65
C ARG A 376 -16.46 18.32 8.22
N LEU A 377 -16.18 18.41 6.94
CA LEU A 377 -14.80 18.41 6.43
C LEU A 377 -13.98 19.55 7.02
N LYS A 378 -14.57 20.74 7.10
CA LYS A 378 -13.93 21.90 7.74
C LYS A 378 -13.64 21.66 9.23
N GLU A 379 -14.61 21.11 9.97
CA GLU A 379 -14.46 20.79 11.40
C GLU A 379 -13.33 19.79 11.64
N GLU A 380 -13.16 18.81 10.76
CA GLU A 380 -12.12 17.77 10.83
C GLU A 380 -10.79 18.19 10.18
N HIS A 381 -10.70 19.38 9.62
CA HIS A 381 -9.55 19.83 8.81
C HIS A 381 -9.20 18.84 7.67
N ALA A 382 -10.23 18.25 7.09
CA ALA A 382 -10.13 17.30 5.98
C ALA A 382 -10.18 18.02 4.63
N GLU A 383 -9.53 17.45 3.63
CA GLU A 383 -9.55 17.94 2.26
C GLU A 383 -10.73 17.34 1.49
N ALA A 384 -11.34 18.13 0.59
CA ALA A 384 -12.26 17.64 -0.42
C ALA A 384 -11.52 17.52 -1.77
N GLY A 385 -11.54 16.33 -2.35
CA GLY A 385 -11.04 16.04 -3.70
C GLY A 385 -12.18 15.73 -4.66
N LEU A 386 -11.86 15.54 -5.94
CA LEU A 386 -12.76 15.04 -6.97
C LEU A 386 -12.59 13.54 -7.17
N SER A 387 -13.57 12.88 -7.77
CA SER A 387 -13.48 11.49 -8.20
C SER A 387 -13.57 11.37 -9.72
N ALA A 388 -12.72 10.54 -10.31
CA ALA A 388 -12.81 10.16 -11.72
C ALA A 388 -13.78 8.97 -11.94
N ASP A 389 -14.11 8.26 -10.86
CA ASP A 389 -14.99 7.10 -10.89
C ASP A 389 -16.48 7.50 -10.82
N SER A 390 -17.34 6.49 -10.76
CA SER A 390 -18.79 6.70 -10.65
C SER A 390 -19.34 7.62 -11.74
N ARG A 391 -18.84 7.45 -12.97
CA ARG A 391 -19.19 8.24 -14.14
C ARG A 391 -19.91 7.37 -15.20
N GLU A 392 -21.13 7.11 -14.98
CA GLU A 392 -21.92 6.41 -15.98
C GLU A 392 -22.46 7.39 -17.03
N GLY A 393 -22.19 7.09 -18.28
CA GLY A 393 -22.78 7.77 -19.44
C GLY A 393 -22.05 8.97 -20.01
N ILE A 394 -20.99 9.50 -19.37
CA ILE A 394 -20.27 10.68 -19.88
C ILE A 394 -18.74 10.55 -19.81
N PRO A 395 -17.98 11.29 -20.65
CA PRO A 395 -16.53 11.37 -20.57
C PRO A 395 -16.06 12.04 -19.27
N LEU A 396 -14.86 11.69 -18.80
CA LEU A 396 -14.27 12.28 -17.58
C LEU A 396 -14.24 13.82 -17.59
N SER A 397 -13.83 14.42 -18.70
CA SER A 397 -13.76 15.89 -18.82
C SER A 397 -15.11 16.58 -18.62
N GLU A 398 -16.19 15.94 -19.08
CA GLU A 398 -17.55 16.47 -18.90
C GLU A 398 -18.05 16.25 -17.48
N LYS A 399 -17.78 15.07 -16.88
CA LYS A 399 -18.06 14.80 -15.47
C LYS A 399 -17.40 15.85 -14.57
N ILE A 400 -16.10 16.03 -14.71
CA ILE A 400 -15.34 16.98 -13.88
C ILE A 400 -15.91 18.40 -14.02
N LYS A 401 -16.27 18.81 -15.24
CA LYS A 401 -16.87 20.12 -15.47
C LYS A 401 -18.25 20.25 -14.80
N GLN A 402 -19.08 19.23 -14.83
CA GLN A 402 -20.36 19.22 -14.14
C GLN A 402 -20.17 19.27 -12.63
N ASP A 403 -19.27 18.44 -12.08
CA ASP A 403 -18.94 18.42 -10.67
C ASP A 403 -18.41 19.77 -10.18
N GLN A 404 -17.48 20.37 -10.92
CA GLN A 404 -16.96 21.70 -10.59
C GLN A 404 -18.06 22.78 -10.61
N THR A 405 -18.98 22.73 -11.59
CA THR A 405 -20.11 23.66 -11.67
C THR A 405 -21.04 23.49 -10.47
N PHE A 406 -21.30 22.27 -10.08
CA PHE A 406 -22.08 21.94 -8.88
C PHE A 406 -21.41 22.50 -7.61
N TRP A 407 -20.13 22.19 -7.42
CA TRP A 407 -19.37 22.64 -6.25
C TRP A 407 -19.22 24.15 -6.16
N GLN A 408 -19.08 24.86 -7.27
CA GLN A 408 -19.03 26.34 -7.30
C GLN A 408 -20.28 26.99 -6.72
N THR A 409 -21.41 26.30 -6.70
CA THR A 409 -22.64 26.80 -6.09
C THR A 409 -22.54 26.84 -4.57
N TYR A 410 -21.84 25.90 -3.95
CA TYR A 410 -21.74 25.72 -2.49
C TYR A 410 -20.41 26.20 -1.92
N ALA A 411 -19.33 26.08 -2.66
CA ALA A 411 -17.98 26.45 -2.25
C ALA A 411 -17.23 27.17 -3.39
N PRO A 412 -17.63 28.39 -3.76
CA PRO A 412 -17.13 29.09 -4.95
C PRO A 412 -15.64 29.41 -4.91
N SER A 413 -15.05 29.52 -3.73
CA SER A 413 -13.63 29.82 -3.54
C SER A 413 -12.76 28.57 -3.37
N TYR A 414 -13.38 27.38 -3.22
CA TYR A 414 -12.64 26.16 -3.00
C TYR A 414 -12.02 25.62 -4.30
N ARG A 415 -10.75 25.24 -4.24
CA ARG A 415 -10.03 24.62 -5.36
C ARG A 415 -9.73 23.18 -5.03
N PHE A 416 -10.11 22.27 -5.92
CA PHE A 416 -9.81 20.87 -5.78
C PHE A 416 -8.40 20.62 -6.30
N LEU A 417 -7.52 20.13 -5.43
CA LEU A 417 -6.13 19.83 -5.73
C LEU A 417 -5.90 18.34 -5.95
N SER A 418 -6.82 17.50 -5.52
CA SER A 418 -6.73 16.03 -5.57
C SER A 418 -7.88 15.42 -6.37
N LEU A 419 -7.57 14.30 -7.01
CA LEU A 419 -8.50 13.47 -7.77
C LEU A 419 -8.30 12.01 -7.36
N TYR A 420 -9.38 11.25 -7.24
CA TYR A 420 -9.34 9.80 -7.12
C TYR A 420 -9.62 9.14 -8.47
N ALA A 421 -8.94 8.03 -8.77
CA ALA A 421 -9.22 7.17 -9.91
C ALA A 421 -8.89 5.72 -9.56
N ASP A 422 -9.62 4.76 -10.10
CA ASP A 422 -9.36 3.32 -9.91
C ASP A 422 -7.98 2.89 -10.43
N GLY A 423 -7.50 3.58 -11.46
CA GLY A 423 -6.20 3.37 -12.05
C GLY A 423 -5.88 4.42 -13.10
N VAL A 424 -4.64 4.46 -13.58
CA VAL A 424 -4.19 5.45 -14.57
C VAL A 424 -5.04 5.41 -15.86
N LYS A 425 -5.51 4.24 -16.25
CA LYS A 425 -6.38 4.08 -17.43
C LYS A 425 -7.72 4.78 -17.28
N SER A 426 -8.23 4.92 -16.06
CA SER A 426 -9.50 5.61 -15.78
C SER A 426 -9.40 7.12 -16.00
N ILE A 427 -8.20 7.70 -15.93
CA ILE A 427 -7.95 9.12 -16.15
C ILE A 427 -8.06 9.46 -17.64
N GLY A 428 -7.68 8.54 -18.52
CA GLY A 428 -7.68 8.74 -19.96
C GLY A 428 -6.61 9.73 -20.41
N GLU A 429 -6.99 10.67 -21.30
CA GLU A 429 -6.05 11.69 -21.79
C GLU A 429 -5.78 12.74 -20.71
N GLU A 430 -4.52 13.07 -20.50
CA GLU A 430 -4.00 14.07 -19.56
C GLU A 430 -4.71 15.45 -19.68
N SER A 431 -5.11 15.82 -20.90
CA SER A 431 -5.83 17.05 -21.18
C SER A 431 -7.22 17.16 -20.54
N ALA A 432 -7.74 16.07 -20.00
CA ALA A 432 -9.05 16.05 -19.34
C ALA A 432 -9.05 16.59 -17.90
N LEU A 433 -7.86 16.68 -17.26
CA LEU A 433 -7.75 17.13 -15.87
C LEU A 433 -7.72 18.66 -15.75
N PRO A 434 -8.38 19.21 -14.72
CA PRO A 434 -8.24 20.63 -14.38
C PRO A 434 -6.79 20.99 -14.05
N ALA A 435 -6.37 22.20 -14.45
CA ALA A 435 -5.02 22.68 -14.24
C ALA A 435 -4.62 22.80 -12.75
N GLU A 436 -5.60 22.82 -11.85
CA GLU A 436 -5.40 22.90 -10.41
C GLU A 436 -5.04 21.57 -9.76
N ILE A 437 -5.37 20.43 -10.38
CA ILE A 437 -5.08 19.11 -9.82
C ILE A 437 -3.55 18.92 -9.71
N ARG A 438 -3.11 18.49 -8.54
CA ARG A 438 -1.71 18.22 -8.20
C ARG A 438 -1.44 16.76 -7.86
N THR A 439 -2.45 16.06 -7.37
CA THR A 439 -2.32 14.68 -6.93
C THR A 439 -3.47 13.85 -7.43
N VAL A 440 -3.17 12.66 -7.93
CA VAL A 440 -4.15 11.62 -8.23
C VAL A 440 -3.91 10.46 -7.27
N ALA A 441 -4.91 10.18 -6.43
CA ALA A 441 -4.94 8.96 -5.61
C ALA A 441 -5.49 7.82 -6.47
N LEU A 442 -4.74 6.72 -6.55
CA LEU A 442 -5.11 5.53 -7.32
C LEU A 442 -5.72 4.47 -6.40
N GLY A 443 -6.71 3.75 -6.90
CA GLY A 443 -7.41 2.70 -6.17
C GLY A 443 -6.53 1.51 -5.79
N SER A 444 -7.02 0.67 -4.91
CA SER A 444 -6.29 -0.46 -4.30
C SER A 444 -5.97 -1.63 -5.24
N GLY A 445 -6.20 -1.51 -6.51
CA GLY A 445 -5.78 -2.52 -7.52
C GLY A 445 -4.60 -2.05 -8.36
N ALA A 446 -4.15 -0.82 -8.17
CA ALA A 446 -3.02 -0.27 -8.90
C ALA A 446 -1.72 -0.74 -8.26
N SER A 447 -1.08 -1.75 -8.82
CA SER A 447 0.27 -2.19 -8.45
C SER A 447 1.34 -1.24 -9.00
N GLU A 448 1.13 0.06 -8.82
CA GLU A 448 1.99 1.09 -9.38
C GLU A 448 2.80 1.78 -8.29
N ALA A 449 4.02 2.15 -8.61
CA ALA A 449 4.83 2.97 -7.74
C ALA A 449 4.32 4.42 -7.71
N VAL A 450 4.71 5.19 -6.70
CA VAL A 450 4.56 6.64 -6.72
C VAL A 450 5.23 7.17 -7.99
N GLY A 451 4.49 7.91 -8.78
CA GLY A 451 4.93 8.37 -10.09
C GLY A 451 4.38 9.75 -10.43
N TYR A 452 4.50 10.10 -11.69
CA TYR A 452 4.01 11.37 -12.23
C TYR A 452 3.20 11.11 -13.49
N LEU A 453 2.01 11.71 -13.55
CA LEU A 453 1.24 11.76 -14.79
C LEU A 453 1.88 12.76 -15.77
N ASN A 454 2.30 13.89 -15.23
CA ASN A 454 3.02 14.95 -15.93
C ASN A 454 3.89 15.77 -14.94
N GLU A 455 4.44 16.89 -15.38
CA GLU A 455 5.31 17.76 -14.56
C GLU A 455 4.62 18.33 -13.30
N ASN A 456 3.29 18.37 -13.27
CA ASN A 456 2.51 19.02 -12.21
C ASN A 456 1.66 18.05 -11.39
N VAL A 457 1.46 16.81 -11.84
CA VAL A 457 0.52 15.86 -11.25
C VAL A 457 1.25 14.60 -10.78
N THR A 458 1.22 14.37 -9.48
CA THR A 458 1.77 13.17 -8.84
C THR A 458 0.72 12.06 -8.78
N LEU A 459 1.12 10.84 -9.08
CA LEU A 459 0.34 9.63 -8.91
C LEU A 459 0.67 9.00 -7.56
N GLN A 460 -0.33 8.78 -6.73
CA GLN A 460 -0.21 8.18 -5.40
C GLN A 460 -1.01 6.88 -5.35
N PRO A 461 -0.37 5.72 -5.49
CA PRO A 461 -1.06 4.44 -5.38
C PRO A 461 -1.54 4.20 -3.95
N SER A 462 -2.69 3.56 -3.82
CA SER A 462 -3.19 3.11 -2.53
C SER A 462 -2.37 1.91 -2.04
N THR A 463 -1.98 1.91 -0.78
CA THR A 463 -1.28 0.78 -0.14
C THR A 463 -2.24 -0.30 0.33
N SER A 464 -3.47 0.08 0.70
CA SER A 464 -4.53 -0.82 1.15
C SER A 464 -5.90 -0.21 0.84
N SER A 465 -6.89 -1.05 0.59
CA SER A 465 -8.28 -0.61 0.40
C SER A 465 -8.92 -0.11 1.69
N GLY A 466 -8.39 -0.49 2.85
CA GLY A 466 -8.97 -0.20 4.16
C GLY A 466 -10.32 -0.90 4.45
N ILE A 467 -10.86 -1.66 3.50
CA ILE A 467 -12.18 -2.31 3.59
C ILE A 467 -12.03 -3.77 4.03
N ARG A 468 -10.95 -4.43 3.61
CA ARG A 468 -10.66 -5.83 3.94
C ARG A 468 -9.59 -5.88 5.02
N HIS A 469 -9.80 -6.74 6.01
CA HIS A 469 -8.80 -7.08 7.02
C HIS A 469 -8.29 -8.47 6.72
N THR A 470 -7.35 -8.57 5.78
CA THR A 470 -6.67 -9.82 5.45
C THR A 470 -5.21 -9.75 5.90
N PHE A 471 -4.56 -10.91 6.00
CA PHE A 471 -3.12 -10.97 6.26
C PHE A 471 -2.35 -10.10 5.26
N LEU A 472 -2.66 -10.24 3.98
CA LEU A 472 -1.93 -9.56 2.93
C LEU A 472 -2.10 -8.04 3.01
N ASP A 473 -3.30 -7.54 3.30
CA ASP A 473 -3.53 -6.09 3.47
C ASP A 473 -2.73 -5.52 4.63
N ASP A 474 -2.77 -6.17 5.80
CA ASP A 474 -2.00 -5.74 6.98
C ASP A 474 -0.50 -5.85 6.75
N PHE A 475 -0.06 -6.91 6.09
CA PHE A 475 1.35 -7.11 5.75
C PHE A 475 1.86 -6.02 4.80
N LYS A 476 1.07 -5.67 3.78
CA LYS A 476 1.38 -4.56 2.85
C LYS A 476 1.49 -3.22 3.59
N VAL A 477 0.56 -2.95 4.51
CA VAL A 477 0.63 -1.72 5.33
C VAL A 477 1.91 -1.68 6.15
N LYS A 478 2.28 -2.77 6.86
CA LYS A 478 3.54 -2.85 7.62
C LYS A 478 4.77 -2.68 6.72
N CYS A 479 4.76 -3.26 5.53
CA CYS A 479 5.82 -3.06 4.55
C CYS A 479 5.95 -1.59 4.14
N MET A 480 4.84 -0.94 3.81
CA MET A 480 4.85 0.47 3.37
C MET A 480 5.17 1.46 4.51
N GLU A 481 4.83 1.12 5.76
CA GLU A 481 5.27 1.90 6.93
C GLU A 481 6.78 1.75 7.19
N THR A 482 7.38 0.66 6.73
CA THR A 482 8.81 0.39 6.88
C THR A 482 9.62 1.08 5.78
N ALA A 483 9.05 1.21 4.58
CA ALA A 483 9.64 1.93 3.44
C ALA A 483 9.63 3.44 3.69
#